data_6c862da44b28efa28fac025ed55a525f
#
_entry.id   6c862da44b28efa28fac025ed55a525f
#
_cell.length_a   1.000
_cell.length_b   1.000
_cell.length_c   1.000
_cell.angle_alpha   90.00
_cell.angle_beta   90.00
_cell.angle_gamma   90.00
#
_symmetry.space_group_name_H-M   'P 1'
#
loop_
_entity.id
_entity.type
_entity.pdbx_description
1 polymer ?
#
loop_
_entity_poly.entity_id
_entity_poly.type
_entity_poly.pdbx_seq_one_letter_code
_entity_poly.pdbx_strand_id
1 'polypeptide(L)'
;MDYNWELGRLKETGKFVLGARATEKLGKKGSIKALVMADEPQLKGKYEDIKAPKFIVPLNSIQLGNTFGKPFAVSVVGVIDSGVSQFRENE
;
A
#
# COMPACT_ATOMS: atom_id res chain seq x y z
N MET A 1 8.60 11.89 5.63
CA MET A 1 7.47 11.05 6.10
C MET A 1 8.01 9.92 6.96
N ASP A 2 7.44 9.71 8.13
CA ASP A 2 7.72 8.54 8.95
C ASP A 2 6.78 7.40 8.52
N TYR A 3 7.30 6.46 7.76
CA TYR A 3 6.48 5.40 7.17
C TYR A 3 5.86 4.48 8.23
N ASN A 4 6.57 4.19 9.31
CA ASN A 4 6.02 3.34 10.38
C ASN A 4 4.83 4.02 11.04
N TRP A 5 4.94 5.30 11.30
CA TRP A 5 3.85 6.10 11.88
C TRP A 5 2.65 6.16 10.92
N GLU A 6 2.92 6.46 9.65
CA GLU A 6 1.86 6.59 8.66
C GLU A 6 1.16 5.25 8.36
N LEU A 7 1.90 4.15 8.35
CA LEU A 7 1.32 2.83 8.19
C LEU A 7 0.42 2.48 9.37
N GLY A 8 0.83 2.84 10.59
CA GLY A 8 -0.01 2.65 11.77
C GLY A 8 -1.30 3.45 11.69
N ARG A 9 -1.23 4.69 11.24
CA ARG A 9 -2.41 5.54 11.06
C ARG A 9 -3.34 5.00 9.98
N LEU A 10 -2.80 4.53 8.87
CA LEU A 10 -3.57 3.88 7.82
C LEU A 10 -4.28 2.63 8.35
N LYS A 11 -3.57 1.81 9.10
CA LYS A 11 -4.11 0.57 9.67
C LYS A 11 -5.29 0.84 10.60
N GLU A 12 -5.22 1.90 11.39
CA GLU A 12 -6.25 2.24 12.36
C GLU A 12 -7.43 3.01 11.77
N THR A 13 -7.18 3.92 10.82
CA THR A 13 -8.19 4.87 10.37
C THR A 13 -8.57 4.73 8.90
N GLY A 14 -7.74 4.08 8.09
CA GLY A 14 -7.97 3.95 6.66
C GLY A 14 -8.67 2.67 6.28
N LYS A 15 -9.01 2.57 5.01
CA LYS A 15 -9.49 1.33 4.39
C LYS A 15 -8.49 0.90 3.34
N PHE A 16 -8.14 -0.37 3.36
CA PHE A 16 -7.11 -0.91 2.47
C PHE A 16 -7.35 -2.38 2.21
N VAL A 17 -6.68 -2.90 1.16
CA VAL A 17 -6.61 -4.32 0.87
C VAL A 17 -5.15 -4.73 0.82
N LEU A 18 -4.85 -5.95 1.22
CA LEU A 18 -3.50 -6.48 1.24
C LEU A 18 -3.28 -7.46 0.10
N GLY A 19 -2.10 -7.36 -0.53
CA GLY A 19 -1.66 -8.29 -1.55
C GLY A 19 -1.96 -7.83 -2.97
N ALA A 20 -1.23 -8.44 -3.91
CA ALA A 20 -1.25 -8.05 -5.32
C ALA A 20 -2.61 -8.27 -5.97
N ARG A 21 -3.20 -9.44 -5.73
CA ARG A 21 -4.43 -9.84 -6.41
C ARG A 21 -5.60 -8.93 -6.08
N ALA A 22 -5.82 -8.64 -4.80
CA ALA A 22 -6.89 -7.74 -4.37
C ALA A 22 -6.65 -6.32 -4.85
N THR A 23 -5.41 -5.86 -4.79
CA THR A 23 -5.02 -4.52 -5.22
C THR A 23 -5.24 -4.34 -6.73
N GLU A 24 -4.84 -5.31 -7.53
CA GLU A 24 -5.03 -5.27 -8.99
C GLU A 24 -6.51 -5.23 -9.36
N LYS A 25 -7.31 -6.06 -8.70
CA LYS A 25 -8.75 -6.13 -8.96
C LYS A 25 -9.44 -4.79 -8.70
N LEU A 26 -9.14 -4.17 -7.56
CA LEU A 26 -9.70 -2.87 -7.22
C LEU A 26 -9.09 -1.74 -8.04
N GLY A 27 -7.82 -1.87 -8.42
CA GLY A 27 -7.16 -0.90 -9.27
C GLY A 27 -7.81 -0.80 -10.64
N LYS A 28 -8.21 -1.92 -11.22
CA LYS A 28 -8.93 -1.95 -12.50
C LYS A 28 -10.30 -1.29 -12.41
N LYS A 29 -10.92 -1.31 -11.23
CA LYS A 29 -12.20 -0.65 -11.00
C LYS A 29 -12.06 0.84 -10.66
N GLY A 30 -10.85 1.33 -10.53
CA GLY A 30 -10.58 2.71 -10.14
C GLY A 30 -10.86 3.00 -8.68
N SER A 31 -10.90 1.99 -7.83
CA SER A 31 -11.22 2.13 -6.40
C SER A 31 -9.99 2.38 -5.53
N ILE A 32 -8.80 2.31 -6.10
CA ILE A 32 -7.54 2.48 -5.34
C ILE A 32 -7.14 3.96 -5.36
N LYS A 33 -6.92 4.53 -4.19
CA LYS A 33 -6.49 5.93 -4.02
C LYS A 33 -4.97 6.07 -3.96
N ALA A 34 -4.28 5.03 -3.48
CA ALA A 34 -2.83 5.01 -3.40
C ALA A 34 -2.36 3.57 -3.31
N LEU A 35 -1.09 3.36 -3.64
CA LEU A 35 -0.42 2.07 -3.49
C LEU A 35 0.74 2.23 -2.52
N VAL A 36 0.84 1.34 -1.55
CA VAL A 36 2.00 1.25 -0.67
C VAL A 36 2.73 -0.04 -1.00
N MET A 37 3.99 0.05 -1.38
CA MET A 37 4.76 -1.07 -1.89
C MET A 37 5.99 -1.30 -1.04
N ALA A 38 6.34 -2.58 -0.86
CA ALA A 38 7.61 -2.94 -0.24
C ALA A 38 8.77 -2.52 -1.14
N ASP A 39 9.92 -2.22 -0.52
CA ASP A 39 11.12 -1.84 -1.25
C ASP A 39 11.83 -3.11 -1.75
N GLU A 40 11.32 -3.67 -2.83
CA GLU A 40 11.86 -4.88 -3.48
C GLU A 40 11.98 -4.65 -4.98
N PRO A 41 13.14 -4.97 -5.59
CA PRO A 41 13.38 -4.67 -7.01
C PRO A 41 12.38 -5.31 -7.97
N GLN A 42 11.87 -6.49 -7.65
CA GLN A 42 10.93 -7.18 -8.53
C GLN A 42 9.57 -6.50 -8.63
N LEU A 43 9.31 -5.52 -7.76
CA LEU A 43 8.04 -4.78 -7.79
C LEU A 43 8.07 -3.57 -8.70
N LYS A 44 9.23 -3.18 -9.21
CA LYS A 44 9.36 -2.03 -10.08
C LYS A 44 8.57 -2.24 -11.37
N GLY A 45 7.71 -1.27 -11.70
CA GLY A 45 6.92 -1.31 -12.91
C GLY A 45 5.71 -2.23 -12.87
N LYS A 46 5.53 -2.99 -11.81
CA LYS A 46 4.50 -4.02 -11.76
C LYS A 46 3.07 -3.46 -11.75
N TYR A 47 2.88 -2.27 -11.21
CA TYR A 47 1.56 -1.66 -11.05
C TYR A 47 1.43 -0.34 -11.82
N GLU A 48 2.16 -0.18 -12.92
CA GLU A 48 2.18 1.06 -13.69
C GLU A 48 0.84 1.41 -14.33
N ASP A 49 0.02 0.41 -14.64
CA ASP A 49 -1.29 0.60 -15.24
C ASP A 49 -2.36 1.04 -14.24
N ILE A 50 -2.05 1.03 -12.95
CA ILE A 50 -2.95 1.55 -11.92
C ILE A 50 -2.68 3.05 -11.75
N LYS A 51 -3.69 3.87 -11.99
CA LYS A 51 -3.59 5.33 -11.89
C LYS A 51 -3.78 5.78 -10.45
N ALA A 52 -2.74 5.60 -9.64
CA ALA A 52 -2.74 6.02 -8.26
C ALA A 52 -1.30 6.35 -7.85
N PRO A 53 -1.10 7.28 -6.91
CA PRO A 53 0.24 7.55 -6.40
C PRO A 53 0.81 6.30 -5.73
N LYS A 54 2.09 6.07 -5.96
CA LYS A 54 2.80 4.89 -5.45
C LYS A 54 3.80 5.33 -4.41
N PHE A 55 3.73 4.71 -3.25
CA PHE A 55 4.64 4.98 -2.13
C PHE A 55 5.46 3.73 -1.87
N ILE A 56 6.78 3.84 -2.01
CA ILE A 56 7.69 2.74 -1.69
C ILE A 56 8.20 2.98 -0.28
N VAL A 57 7.84 2.09 0.63
CA VAL A 57 8.28 2.20 2.03
C VAL A 57 9.58 1.42 2.23
N PRO A 58 10.45 1.82 3.16
CA PRO A 58 11.76 1.16 3.36
C PRO A 58 11.62 -0.13 4.17
N LEU A 59 10.71 -1.00 3.75
CA LEU A 59 10.44 -2.29 4.38
C LEU A 59 10.37 -3.35 3.29
N ASN A 60 10.83 -4.57 3.60
CA ASN A 60 10.60 -5.68 2.69
C ASN A 60 9.18 -6.23 2.88
N SER A 61 8.78 -7.19 2.05
CA SER A 61 7.41 -7.72 2.10
C SER A 61 7.10 -8.42 3.43
N ILE A 62 8.08 -9.06 4.04
CA ILE A 62 7.88 -9.71 5.35
C ILE A 62 7.63 -8.67 6.43
N GLN A 63 8.42 -7.61 6.45
CA GLN A 63 8.28 -6.51 7.40
C GLN A 63 6.95 -5.78 7.20
N LEU A 64 6.56 -5.56 5.95
CA LEU A 64 5.30 -4.91 5.64
C LEU A 64 4.11 -5.74 6.12
N GLY A 65 4.15 -7.05 5.90
CA GLY A 65 3.15 -7.97 6.44
C GLY A 65 3.05 -7.90 7.94
N ASN A 66 4.19 -7.90 8.63
CA ASN A 66 4.24 -7.80 10.09
C ASN A 66 3.64 -6.49 10.60
N THR A 67 3.86 -5.40 9.89
CA THR A 67 3.30 -4.08 10.24
C THR A 67 1.77 -4.13 10.26
N PHE A 68 1.17 -4.91 9.37
CA PHE A 68 -0.28 -5.09 9.32
C PHE A 68 -0.77 -6.30 10.15
N GLY A 69 0.10 -6.86 10.98
CA GLY A 69 -0.25 -7.95 11.88
C GLY A 69 -0.52 -9.28 11.18
N LYS A 70 0.08 -9.51 10.02
CA LYS A 70 -0.14 -10.72 9.24
C LYS A 70 1.04 -11.67 9.37
N PRO A 71 0.80 -12.98 9.40
CA PRO A 71 1.86 -14.00 9.47
C PRO A 71 2.44 -14.35 8.09
N PHE A 72 2.28 -13.48 7.10
CA PHE A 72 2.75 -13.73 5.73
C PHE A 72 3.27 -12.44 5.11
N ALA A 73 4.03 -12.59 4.02
CA ALA A 73 4.59 -11.45 3.30
C ALA A 73 3.50 -10.68 2.54
N VAL A 74 3.59 -9.36 2.57
CA VAL A 74 2.69 -8.45 1.84
C VAL A 74 3.55 -7.54 0.97
N SER A 75 3.50 -7.73 -0.36
CA SER A 75 4.30 -6.92 -1.29
C SER A 75 3.69 -5.55 -1.56
N VAL A 76 2.37 -5.45 -1.53
CA VAL A 76 1.66 -4.23 -1.87
C VAL A 76 0.39 -4.11 -1.04
N VAL A 77 0.06 -2.87 -0.70
CA VAL A 77 -1.18 -2.51 -0.01
C VAL A 77 -1.93 -1.53 -0.91
N GLY A 78 -3.16 -1.87 -1.26
CA GLY A 78 -4.02 -0.98 -2.01
C GLY A 78 -4.85 -0.13 -1.06
N VAL A 79 -4.64 1.18 -1.07
CA VAL A 79 -5.33 2.10 -0.18
C VAL A 79 -6.64 2.55 -0.84
N ILE A 80 -7.74 2.24 -0.20
CA ILE A 80 -9.08 2.65 -0.64
C ILE A 80 -9.44 4.00 -0.01
N ASP A 81 -9.13 4.17 1.26
CA ASP A 81 -9.34 5.41 1.99
C ASP A 81 -8.12 5.61 2.89
N SER A 82 -7.41 6.70 2.70
CA SER A 82 -6.19 6.98 3.46
C SER A 82 -6.46 7.29 4.94
N GLY A 83 -7.71 7.59 5.30
CA GLY A 83 -8.02 8.02 6.65
C GLY A 83 -7.23 9.28 7.01
N VAL A 84 -6.56 9.28 8.16
CA VAL A 84 -5.70 10.39 8.58
C VAL A 84 -4.23 10.20 8.16
N SER A 85 -3.91 9.12 7.45
CA SER A 85 -2.54 8.89 6.97
C SER A 85 -2.22 9.79 5.78
N GLN A 86 -0.93 9.88 5.44
CA GLN A 86 -0.47 10.69 4.31
C GLN A 86 -0.35 9.88 3.01
N PHE A 87 -0.77 8.62 3.01
CA PHE A 87 -0.79 7.80 1.80
C PHE A 87 -1.97 8.18 0.92
N ARG A 88 -1.88 9.36 0.30
CA ARG A 88 -2.94 9.92 -0.52
C ARG A 88 -2.33 10.79 -1.61
N GLU A 89 -3.13 11.12 -2.60
CA GLU A 89 -2.72 11.99 -3.67
C GLU A 89 -2.40 13.39 -3.11
N ASN A 90 -1.24 13.93 -3.50
CA ASN A 90 -0.88 15.30 -3.15
C ASN A 90 -1.68 16.27 -4.01
N GLU A 91 -2.28 17.22 -3.34
CA GLU A 91 -3.00 18.31 -4.00
C GLU A 91 -2.10 19.47 -4.34
#